data_b548208ad71772b338346ecff08f0cc2
#
_entry.id   b548208ad71772b338346ecff08f0cc2
#
_cell.length_a   1.000
_cell.length_b   1.000
_cell.length_c   1.000
_cell.angle_alpha   90.00
_cell.angle_beta   90.00
_cell.angle_gamma   90.00
#
_symmetry.space_group_name_H-M   'P 1'
#
loop_
_entity.id
_entity.type
_entity.pdbx_description
1 polymer ?
#
loop_
_entity_poly.entity_id
_entity_poly.type
_entity_poly.pdbx_seq_one_letter_code
_entity_poly.pdbx_strand_id
1 'polypeptide(L)'
;MSLEYDLVIIGATAAARSAAIEAVNLQARVALILPQSSGDLLHPQRDFYPYALAQIAKTSQPDRTRLQSPSSYPWKYARAAIDRLEQPSSPALLAAMGIDTIIGTGEFCRRPHLAFNIDRRYLRARAYLIATGSIAHYPLIPGIQETGYVTLDRLPSLIDGNPNRKQVVPRRWAIIGSESIGVELAQTLAKLGCKVTLIVETAQILPYEDRDLANLIQAQLEAEGVKIYLGAVVTSVRAEDTTKLVIIGTDSIAVDEIFIALPDRPLLESFNLVGVGVDYTEKGISIDNKLQTSHRQIYACGSVCGNVLGGYQSQSLTSYEAKIAVRNALNRRKTKVDYQSYNNLPWAVYTDPPLARVGMTSDTAINSHRDLIILQQYFKTCPQAILSNLTSGFCKIVVTRSGQILGAEIICENAPELIQILAIAIQQKLTIVNLTTFPCLSPSYAEFIDRAAQEWHTYHRDRNHSSGWFAPIEALRQLSAAVHRLCWWK
;
A
#
# COMPACT_ATOMS: atom_id res chain seq x y z
N MET A 1 11.89 -42.95 2.48
CA MET A 1 11.29 -42.13 3.55
C MET A 1 10.11 -41.36 2.97
N SER A 2 8.93 -41.45 3.60
CA SER A 2 7.71 -40.79 3.14
C SER A 2 7.83 -39.25 3.26
N LEU A 3 7.18 -38.52 2.35
CA LEU A 3 6.98 -37.08 2.46
C LEU A 3 6.05 -36.79 3.66
N GLU A 4 6.45 -35.89 4.52
CA GLU A 4 5.70 -35.52 5.73
C GLU A 4 4.56 -34.55 5.38
N TYR A 5 4.84 -33.59 4.48
CA TYR A 5 3.90 -32.55 4.05
C TYR A 5 3.73 -32.50 2.54
N ASP A 6 2.61 -31.97 2.10
CA ASP A 6 2.40 -31.61 0.71
C ASP A 6 2.98 -30.23 0.40
N LEU A 7 2.91 -29.30 1.40
CA LEU A 7 3.48 -27.95 1.31
C LEU A 7 4.06 -27.52 2.66
N VAL A 8 5.27 -26.97 2.62
CA VAL A 8 5.90 -26.24 3.74
C VAL A 8 5.96 -24.77 3.38
N ILE A 9 5.38 -23.92 4.22
CA ILE A 9 5.31 -22.47 4.04
C ILE A 9 6.21 -21.82 5.07
N ILE A 10 7.08 -20.90 4.62
CA ILE A 10 8.08 -20.22 5.45
C ILE A 10 7.71 -18.74 5.51
N GLY A 11 7.38 -18.24 6.71
CA GLY A 11 7.05 -16.84 6.97
C GLY A 11 5.85 -16.62 7.87
N ALA A 12 5.77 -15.43 8.46
CA ALA A 12 4.69 -15.01 9.37
C ALA A 12 3.76 -13.95 8.75
N THR A 13 3.96 -13.61 7.47
CA THR A 13 3.21 -12.54 6.79
C THR A 13 1.74 -12.91 6.54
N ALA A 14 0.92 -11.93 6.20
CA ALA A 14 -0.45 -12.16 5.76
C ALA A 14 -0.51 -13.09 4.53
N ALA A 15 0.47 -12.99 3.63
CA ALA A 15 0.61 -13.89 2.48
C ALA A 15 0.86 -15.34 2.93
N ALA A 16 1.78 -15.57 3.88
CA ALA A 16 2.07 -16.91 4.41
C ALA A 16 0.83 -17.54 5.05
N ARG A 17 0.08 -16.79 5.84
CA ARG A 17 -1.16 -17.26 6.49
C ARG A 17 -2.27 -17.53 5.47
N SER A 18 -2.44 -16.63 4.49
CA SER A 18 -3.38 -16.82 3.37
C SER A 18 -3.04 -18.07 2.56
N ALA A 19 -1.74 -18.30 2.31
CA ALA A 19 -1.26 -19.51 1.65
C ALA A 19 -1.58 -20.78 2.45
N ALA A 20 -1.37 -20.77 3.76
CA ALA A 20 -1.64 -21.92 4.62
C ALA A 20 -3.13 -22.28 4.64
N ILE A 21 -4.00 -21.27 4.76
CA ILE A 21 -5.46 -21.46 4.71
C ILE A 21 -5.90 -22.00 3.34
N GLU A 22 -5.40 -21.41 2.23
CA GLU A 22 -5.72 -21.89 0.88
C GLU A 22 -5.28 -23.35 0.68
N ALA A 23 -4.10 -23.73 1.19
CA ALA A 23 -3.59 -25.09 1.07
C ALA A 23 -4.44 -26.12 1.82
N VAL A 24 -4.89 -25.78 3.05
CA VAL A 24 -5.83 -26.63 3.82
C VAL A 24 -7.17 -26.73 3.10
N ASN A 25 -7.71 -25.66 2.56
CA ASN A 25 -8.95 -25.68 1.76
C ASN A 25 -8.82 -26.60 0.53
N LEU A 26 -7.60 -26.79 0.03
CA LEU A 26 -7.27 -27.76 -1.01
C LEU A 26 -6.95 -29.17 -0.47
N GLN A 27 -7.18 -29.41 0.83
CA GLN A 27 -6.95 -30.69 1.51
C GLN A 27 -5.48 -31.14 1.49
N ALA A 28 -4.52 -30.20 1.51
CA ALA A 28 -3.11 -30.49 1.60
C ALA A 28 -2.66 -30.58 3.07
N ARG A 29 -1.65 -31.42 3.34
CA ARG A 29 -0.94 -31.45 4.62
C ARG A 29 0.08 -30.31 4.62
N VAL A 30 -0.09 -29.36 5.55
CA VAL A 30 0.63 -28.09 5.54
C VAL A 30 1.38 -27.89 6.84
N ALA A 31 2.66 -27.53 6.75
CA ALA A 31 3.40 -26.92 7.83
C ALA A 31 3.61 -25.42 7.55
N LEU A 32 3.35 -24.58 8.55
CA LEU A 32 3.61 -23.15 8.54
C LEU A 32 4.72 -22.84 9.54
N ILE A 33 5.84 -22.32 9.04
CA ILE A 33 7.00 -21.98 9.83
C ILE A 33 6.96 -20.51 10.20
N LEU A 34 6.85 -20.25 11.49
CA LEU A 34 6.85 -18.92 12.07
C LEU A 34 8.24 -18.63 12.66
N PRO A 35 8.89 -17.53 12.28
CA PRO A 35 10.21 -17.19 12.85
C PRO A 35 10.13 -16.97 14.35
N GLN A 36 11.17 -17.39 15.07
CA GLN A 36 11.34 -17.19 16.51
C GLN A 36 11.84 -15.77 16.80
N SER A 37 11.27 -14.76 16.22
CA SER A 37 11.71 -13.41 16.50
C SER A 37 10.89 -12.75 17.60
N SER A 38 11.59 -12.07 18.46
CA SER A 38 11.10 -11.18 19.50
C SER A 38 10.08 -10.17 18.97
N GLY A 39 8.86 -10.33 19.43
CA GLY A 39 7.82 -9.29 19.58
C GLY A 39 7.29 -8.61 18.32
N ASP A 40 8.06 -7.77 17.68
CA ASP A 40 7.53 -6.76 16.76
C ASP A 40 7.45 -7.19 15.28
N LEU A 41 8.23 -8.19 14.86
CA LEU A 41 8.24 -8.69 13.47
C LEU A 41 7.08 -9.66 13.15
N LEU A 42 6.26 -10.02 14.13
CA LEU A 42 5.20 -11.03 13.99
C LEU A 42 3.82 -10.44 13.72
N HIS A 43 3.69 -9.12 13.60
CA HIS A 43 2.39 -8.49 13.32
C HIS A 43 2.10 -8.44 11.82
N PRO A 44 1.40 -9.43 11.25
CA PRO A 44 1.10 -9.47 9.81
C PRO A 44 0.14 -8.35 9.36
N GLN A 45 -0.49 -7.68 10.31
CA GLN A 45 -1.43 -6.58 10.11
C GLN A 45 -0.83 -5.21 10.43
N ARG A 46 0.51 -5.11 10.58
CA ARG A 46 1.22 -3.86 10.92
C ARG A 46 0.88 -2.71 9.96
N ASP A 47 0.67 -3.03 8.69
CA ASP A 47 0.37 -2.05 7.64
C ASP A 47 -0.96 -1.31 7.88
N PHE A 48 -1.87 -1.89 8.66
CA PHE A 48 -3.12 -1.25 9.05
C PHE A 48 -3.02 -0.36 10.29
N TYR A 49 -1.87 -0.33 10.97
CA TYR A 49 -1.73 0.46 12.18
C TYR A 49 -1.90 1.97 11.95
N PRO A 50 -1.26 2.60 10.95
CA PRO A 50 -1.51 4.00 10.61
C PRO A 50 -2.97 4.26 10.22
N TYR A 51 -3.59 3.33 9.48
CA TYR A 51 -5.01 3.44 9.12
C TYR A 51 -5.93 3.39 10.34
N ALA A 52 -5.67 2.51 11.31
CA ALA A 52 -6.41 2.46 12.56
C ALA A 52 -6.26 3.76 13.38
N LEU A 53 -5.07 4.35 13.41
CA LEU A 53 -4.82 5.66 14.00
C LEU A 53 -5.61 6.75 13.27
N ALA A 54 -5.63 6.73 11.93
CA ALA A 54 -6.33 7.70 11.11
C ALA A 54 -7.86 7.68 11.36
N GLN A 55 -8.45 6.47 11.51
CA GLN A 55 -9.89 6.34 11.83
C GLN A 55 -10.25 7.02 13.15
N ILE A 56 -9.41 6.89 14.17
CA ILE A 56 -9.64 7.60 15.44
C ILE A 56 -9.40 9.09 15.29
N ALA A 57 -8.40 9.50 14.54
CA ALA A 57 -8.15 10.92 14.30
C ALA A 57 -9.34 11.60 13.62
N LYS A 58 -10.02 10.92 12.68
CA LYS A 58 -11.26 11.40 12.04
C LYS A 58 -12.41 11.59 13.05
N THR A 59 -12.62 10.60 13.91
CA THR A 59 -13.76 10.59 14.84
C THR A 59 -13.55 11.47 16.06
N SER A 60 -12.30 11.79 16.40
CA SER A 60 -11.94 12.60 17.57
C SER A 60 -12.06 14.12 17.32
N GLN A 61 -12.48 14.55 16.13
CA GLN A 61 -12.67 15.97 15.81
C GLN A 61 -14.07 16.46 16.19
N PRO A 62 -14.29 16.93 17.43
CA PRO A 62 -15.12 18.13 17.58
C PRO A 62 -14.54 19.22 18.46
N ASP A 63 -13.39 19.05 19.08
CA ASP A 63 -12.91 20.06 20.02
C ASP A 63 -11.39 20.28 19.91
N ARG A 64 -10.97 21.10 18.92
CA ARG A 64 -9.57 21.57 18.80
C ARG A 64 -9.05 22.24 20.08
N THR A 65 -9.94 22.62 21.01
CA THR A 65 -9.59 23.21 22.29
C THR A 65 -9.21 22.18 23.36
N ARG A 66 -9.60 20.90 23.21
CA ARG A 66 -9.29 19.84 24.20
C ARG A 66 -7.99 19.07 23.91
N LEU A 67 -7.42 19.14 22.72
CA LEU A 67 -6.16 18.49 22.39
C LEU A 67 -4.96 19.39 22.71
N GLN A 68 -4.89 19.92 23.93
CA GLN A 68 -3.69 20.65 24.41
C GLN A 68 -2.46 19.73 24.59
N SER A 69 -2.65 18.41 24.50
CA SER A 69 -1.56 17.42 24.53
C SER A 69 -1.93 16.17 23.74
N PRO A 70 -1.03 15.58 22.92
CA PRO A 70 -1.26 14.30 22.28
C PRO A 70 -1.63 13.24 23.32
N SER A 71 -2.78 12.60 23.12
CA SER A 71 -3.29 11.55 23.98
C SER A 71 -2.75 10.18 23.58
N SER A 72 -2.51 9.28 24.54
CA SER A 72 -2.18 7.89 24.28
C SER A 72 -3.39 7.04 23.81
N TYR A 73 -4.61 7.59 23.94
CA TYR A 73 -5.84 6.85 23.60
C TYR A 73 -5.91 6.38 22.15
N PRO A 74 -5.63 7.22 21.13
CA PRO A 74 -5.64 6.76 19.73
C PRO A 74 -4.71 5.58 19.47
N TRP A 75 -3.55 5.58 20.08
CA TRP A 75 -2.54 4.52 19.96
C TRP A 75 -3.00 3.20 20.57
N LYS A 76 -3.59 3.27 21.78
CA LYS A 76 -4.16 2.07 22.42
C LYS A 76 -5.33 1.50 21.64
N TYR A 77 -6.16 2.35 21.05
CA TYR A 77 -7.26 1.94 20.21
C TYR A 77 -6.76 1.25 18.93
N ALA A 78 -5.78 1.84 18.24
CA ALA A 78 -5.19 1.27 17.06
C ALA A 78 -4.59 -0.12 17.36
N ARG A 79 -3.86 -0.25 18.48
CA ARG A 79 -3.32 -1.55 18.92
C ARG A 79 -4.43 -2.58 19.14
N ALA A 80 -5.47 -2.23 19.90
CA ALA A 80 -6.59 -3.14 20.14
C ALA A 80 -7.37 -3.50 18.86
N ALA A 81 -7.40 -2.62 17.86
CA ALA A 81 -7.99 -2.92 16.55
C ALA A 81 -7.14 -3.93 15.78
N ILE A 82 -5.82 -3.75 15.77
CA ILE A 82 -4.89 -4.70 15.12
C ILE A 82 -4.94 -6.06 15.80
N ASP A 83 -4.91 -6.11 17.12
CA ASP A 83 -5.01 -7.37 17.88
C ASP A 83 -6.29 -8.15 17.49
N ARG A 84 -7.42 -7.45 17.32
CA ARG A 84 -8.68 -8.06 16.85
C ARG A 84 -8.60 -8.57 15.40
N LEU A 85 -7.93 -7.83 14.51
CA LEU A 85 -7.72 -8.24 13.12
C LEU A 85 -6.81 -9.49 13.02
N GLU A 86 -5.94 -9.70 13.99
CA GLU A 86 -5.02 -10.84 14.02
C GLU A 86 -5.64 -12.11 14.61
N GLN A 87 -6.68 -11.99 15.45
CA GLN A 87 -7.33 -13.13 16.09
C GLN A 87 -7.71 -14.28 15.13
N PRO A 88 -8.35 -14.01 13.94
CA PRO A 88 -8.73 -15.07 13.01
C PRO A 88 -7.56 -15.85 12.40
N SER A 89 -6.35 -15.31 12.49
CA SER A 89 -5.12 -15.92 11.98
C SER A 89 -4.10 -16.24 13.08
N SER A 90 -4.59 -16.35 14.32
CA SER A 90 -3.75 -16.74 15.46
C SER A 90 -3.20 -18.17 15.29
N PRO A 91 -1.98 -18.47 15.82
CA PRO A 91 -1.41 -19.81 15.73
C PRO A 91 -2.35 -20.93 16.24
N ALA A 92 -3.12 -20.63 17.28
CA ALA A 92 -4.06 -21.60 17.85
C ALA A 92 -5.22 -21.92 16.88
N LEU A 93 -5.78 -20.89 16.21
CA LEU A 93 -6.83 -21.10 15.21
C LEU A 93 -6.30 -21.78 13.95
N LEU A 94 -5.09 -21.41 13.49
CA LEU A 94 -4.45 -22.08 12.37
C LEU A 94 -4.21 -23.58 12.68
N ALA A 95 -3.77 -23.92 13.90
CA ALA A 95 -3.63 -25.29 14.34
C ALA A 95 -4.99 -26.04 14.38
N ALA A 96 -6.05 -25.38 14.85
CA ALA A 96 -7.41 -25.93 14.84
C ALA A 96 -7.94 -26.22 13.42
N MET A 97 -7.46 -25.47 12.41
CA MET A 97 -7.75 -25.71 11.00
C MET A 97 -6.93 -26.87 10.39
N GLY A 98 -6.01 -27.48 11.15
CA GLY A 98 -5.16 -28.58 10.69
C GLY A 98 -3.83 -28.13 10.09
N ILE A 99 -3.40 -26.89 10.32
CA ILE A 99 -2.10 -26.37 9.92
C ILE A 99 -1.10 -26.70 11.04
N ASP A 100 -0.03 -27.45 10.72
CA ASP A 100 1.06 -27.68 11.66
C ASP A 100 1.92 -26.41 11.78
N THR A 101 1.73 -25.65 12.86
CA THR A 101 2.45 -24.40 13.12
C THR A 101 3.72 -24.68 13.90
N ILE A 102 4.88 -24.41 13.30
CA ILE A 102 6.21 -24.66 13.86
C ILE A 102 6.91 -23.31 14.09
N ILE A 103 7.24 -23.02 15.32
CA ILE A 103 8.00 -21.82 15.68
C ILE A 103 9.49 -22.15 15.68
N GLY A 104 10.28 -21.41 14.91
CA GLY A 104 11.74 -21.60 14.87
C GLY A 104 12.38 -20.91 13.67
N THR A 105 13.71 -20.86 13.71
CA THR A 105 14.54 -20.40 12.59
C THR A 105 15.14 -21.63 11.89
N GLY A 106 15.17 -21.58 10.57
CA GLY A 106 15.67 -22.71 9.81
C GLY A 106 16.23 -22.32 8.46
N GLU A 107 16.83 -23.28 7.79
CA GLU A 107 17.45 -23.10 6.49
C GLU A 107 17.15 -24.28 5.56
N PHE A 108 17.20 -24.05 4.26
CA PHE A 108 17.14 -25.12 3.28
C PHE A 108 18.41 -25.95 3.28
N CYS A 109 18.25 -27.27 3.18
CA CYS A 109 19.33 -28.21 2.92
C CYS A 109 19.02 -29.11 1.73
N ARG A 110 20.04 -29.36 0.89
CA ARG A 110 19.90 -30.11 -0.37
C ARG A 110 20.18 -31.60 -0.22
N ARG A 111 21.01 -31.99 0.73
CA ARG A 111 21.49 -33.38 0.89
C ARG A 111 20.93 -34.04 2.13
N PRO A 112 20.54 -35.32 2.08
CA PRO A 112 20.46 -36.19 0.90
C PRO A 112 19.27 -35.86 -0.03
N HIS A 113 18.30 -35.08 0.43
CA HIS A 113 17.11 -34.60 -0.30
C HIS A 113 16.80 -33.19 0.14
N LEU A 114 16.08 -32.44 -0.71
CA LEU A 114 15.59 -31.11 -0.36
C LEU A 114 14.71 -31.20 0.90
N ALA A 115 15.04 -30.42 1.90
CA ALA A 115 14.28 -30.27 3.13
C ALA A 115 14.48 -28.86 3.70
N PHE A 116 13.58 -28.44 4.58
CA PHE A 116 13.80 -27.26 5.42
C PHE A 116 14.14 -27.74 6.83
N ASN A 117 15.33 -27.40 7.31
CA ASN A 117 15.85 -27.83 8.61
C ASN A 117 15.53 -26.78 9.67
N ILE A 118 14.82 -27.16 10.74
CA ILE A 118 14.57 -26.34 11.92
C ILE A 118 15.05 -27.15 13.13
N ASP A 119 16.02 -26.62 13.88
CA ASP A 119 16.50 -27.24 15.12
C ASP A 119 16.79 -28.74 14.98
N ARG A 120 17.44 -29.14 13.88
CA ARG A 120 17.74 -30.54 13.49
C ARG A 120 16.53 -31.38 13.06
N ARG A 121 15.33 -30.80 12.97
CA ARG A 121 14.16 -31.42 12.37
C ARG A 121 14.12 -31.08 10.87
N TYR A 122 14.15 -32.12 10.03
CA TYR A 122 14.15 -31.99 8.57
C TYR A 122 12.73 -32.12 8.04
N LEU A 123 12.09 -31.00 7.72
CA LEU A 123 10.75 -30.97 7.14
C LEU A 123 10.82 -31.26 5.64
N ARG A 124 10.28 -32.42 5.24
CA ARG A 124 10.26 -32.87 3.86
C ARG A 124 8.87 -32.70 3.24
N ALA A 125 8.82 -31.95 2.14
CA ALA A 125 7.58 -31.65 1.44
C ALA A 125 7.69 -31.87 -0.07
N ARG A 126 6.55 -31.95 -0.75
CA ARG A 126 6.48 -31.98 -2.22
C ARG A 126 6.89 -30.64 -2.81
N ALA A 127 6.52 -29.55 -2.13
CA ALA A 127 6.88 -28.19 -2.49
C ALA A 127 7.07 -27.30 -1.23
N TYR A 128 7.73 -26.18 -1.44
CA TYR A 128 7.99 -25.15 -0.43
C TYR A 128 7.55 -23.80 -0.95
N LEU A 129 7.01 -22.95 -0.07
CA LEU A 129 6.65 -21.58 -0.39
C LEU A 129 7.35 -20.62 0.56
N ILE A 130 8.16 -19.71 0.01
CA ILE A 130 8.81 -18.64 0.76
C ILE A 130 7.88 -17.42 0.71
N ALA A 131 7.38 -17.02 1.88
CA ALA A 131 6.53 -15.85 2.06
C ALA A 131 6.96 -15.07 3.32
N THR A 132 8.28 -14.89 3.44
CA THR A 132 8.92 -14.25 4.61
C THR A 132 8.73 -12.75 4.65
N GLY A 133 8.35 -12.14 3.53
CA GLY A 133 8.08 -10.71 3.46
C GLY A 133 9.34 -9.87 3.34
N SER A 134 9.24 -8.66 3.89
CA SER A 134 10.28 -7.63 3.90
C SER A 134 10.49 -7.09 5.30
N ILE A 135 11.62 -6.45 5.51
CA ILE A 135 11.96 -5.74 6.73
C ILE A 135 12.29 -4.29 6.39
N ALA A 136 12.13 -3.41 7.37
CA ALA A 136 12.45 -2.01 7.20
C ALA A 136 13.89 -1.82 6.70
N HIS A 137 14.04 -0.94 5.72
CA HIS A 137 15.36 -0.54 5.23
C HIS A 137 16.08 0.31 6.29
N TYR A 138 17.35 0.01 6.50
CA TYR A 138 18.20 0.83 7.37
C TYR A 138 18.75 2.01 6.55
N PRO A 139 18.32 3.24 6.87
CA PRO A 139 18.78 4.40 6.11
C PRO A 139 20.27 4.66 6.35
N LEU A 140 21.01 4.96 5.28
CA LEU A 140 22.42 5.34 5.35
C LEU A 140 22.58 6.83 5.67
N ILE A 141 21.91 7.29 6.73
CA ILE A 141 22.00 8.67 7.19
C ILE A 141 23.01 8.73 8.34
N PRO A 142 24.07 9.53 8.23
CA PRO A 142 25.05 9.71 9.31
C PRO A 142 24.38 10.07 10.65
N GLY A 143 24.73 9.32 11.72
CA GLY A 143 24.22 9.52 13.06
C GLY A 143 22.83 8.94 13.35
N ILE A 144 22.16 8.29 12.36
CA ILE A 144 20.79 7.80 12.57
C ILE A 144 20.71 6.62 13.55
N GLN A 145 21.72 5.76 13.57
CA GLN A 145 21.75 4.58 14.45
C GLN A 145 21.92 4.98 15.92
N GLU A 146 22.80 5.93 16.18
CA GLU A 146 23.09 6.44 17.52
C GLU A 146 21.94 7.29 18.06
N THR A 147 21.29 8.08 17.17
CA THR A 147 20.17 8.95 17.52
C THR A 147 18.89 8.14 17.74
N GLY A 148 18.75 7.02 17.04
CA GLY A 148 17.55 6.19 17.03
C GLY A 148 16.43 6.75 16.18
N TYR A 149 15.62 5.85 15.64
CA TYR A 149 14.47 6.14 14.78
C TYR A 149 13.40 5.06 14.93
N VAL A 150 12.22 5.35 14.40
CA VAL A 150 11.05 4.45 14.37
C VAL A 150 10.78 4.02 12.94
N THR A 151 10.45 2.75 12.75
CA THR A 151 9.91 2.18 11.52
C THR A 151 8.49 1.70 11.76
N LEU A 152 7.79 1.28 10.71
CA LEU A 152 6.42 0.77 10.82
C LEU A 152 6.33 -0.41 11.81
N ASP A 153 7.33 -1.28 11.85
CA ASP A 153 7.38 -2.43 12.77
C ASP A 153 7.42 -2.01 14.24
N ARG A 154 8.09 -0.89 14.53
CA ARG A 154 8.28 -0.38 15.90
C ARG A 154 7.24 0.66 16.32
N LEU A 155 6.42 1.12 15.39
CA LEU A 155 5.42 2.15 15.66
C LEU A 155 4.40 1.71 16.74
N PRO A 156 3.89 0.46 16.75
CA PRO A 156 2.98 0.00 17.79
C PRO A 156 3.59 -0.04 19.20
N SER A 157 4.89 -0.35 19.29
CA SER A 157 5.60 -0.48 20.59
C SER A 157 6.07 0.85 21.16
N LEU A 158 6.01 1.93 20.39
CA LEU A 158 6.47 3.24 20.81
C LEU A 158 5.78 3.73 22.09
N ILE A 159 4.50 3.41 22.28
CA ILE A 159 3.69 3.86 23.41
C ILE A 159 3.46 2.79 24.47
N ASP A 160 3.49 1.50 24.08
CA ASP A 160 3.27 0.38 24.99
C ASP A 160 4.56 -0.19 25.62
N GLY A 161 5.72 0.38 25.26
CA GLY A 161 7.03 -0.25 25.49
C GLY A 161 7.61 -0.19 26.91
N ASN A 162 7.02 0.54 27.89
CA ASN A 162 7.52 0.50 29.26
C ASN A 162 6.48 1.01 30.26
N PRO A 163 5.92 0.14 31.12
CA PRO A 163 4.97 0.53 32.15
C PRO A 163 5.54 1.51 33.18
N ASN A 164 6.88 1.60 33.28
CA ASN A 164 7.58 2.48 34.22
C ASN A 164 7.98 3.85 33.64
N ARG A 165 7.80 4.07 32.33
CA ARG A 165 7.95 5.39 31.72
C ARG A 165 6.59 6.09 31.66
N LYS A 166 6.51 7.35 32.15
CA LYS A 166 5.39 8.24 31.76
C LYS A 166 5.37 8.25 30.23
N GLN A 167 4.37 7.59 29.65
CA GLN A 167 4.20 7.49 28.20
C GLN A 167 3.96 8.90 27.65
N VAL A 168 4.99 9.54 27.18
CA VAL A 168 4.91 10.85 26.53
C VAL A 168 4.84 10.58 25.03
N VAL A 169 3.69 10.84 24.45
CA VAL A 169 3.53 10.80 22.99
C VAL A 169 4.42 11.88 22.38
N PRO A 170 5.32 11.55 21.45
CA PRO A 170 6.14 12.55 20.78
C PRO A 170 5.28 13.61 20.12
N ARG A 171 5.64 14.88 20.29
CA ARG A 171 4.86 16.00 19.76
C ARG A 171 5.39 16.54 18.44
N ARG A 172 6.69 16.36 18.18
CA ARG A 172 7.38 16.85 16.98
C ARG A 172 7.97 15.67 16.24
N TRP A 173 7.57 15.50 15.00
CA TRP A 173 7.98 14.37 14.17
C TRP A 173 8.69 14.84 12.91
N ALA A 174 9.78 14.17 12.56
CA ALA A 174 10.31 14.16 11.21
C ALA A 174 9.96 12.83 10.55
N ILE A 175 9.33 12.88 9.39
CA ILE A 175 9.04 11.69 8.57
C ILE A 175 9.93 11.79 7.33
N ILE A 176 10.76 10.77 7.10
CA ILE A 176 11.75 10.75 6.01
C ILE A 176 11.34 9.68 5.01
N GLY A 177 11.00 10.09 3.79
CA GLY A 177 10.63 9.22 2.68
C GLY A 177 9.35 9.62 1.98
N SER A 178 9.15 9.12 0.76
CA SER A 178 8.03 9.43 -0.15
C SER A 178 6.98 8.33 -0.24
N GLU A 179 7.16 7.23 0.50
CA GLU A 179 6.21 6.11 0.49
C GLU A 179 4.84 6.52 1.06
N SER A 180 3.78 5.86 0.59
CA SER A 180 2.40 6.15 0.99
C SER A 180 2.23 6.16 2.50
N ILE A 181 2.88 5.22 3.19
CA ILE A 181 2.81 5.10 4.64
C ILE A 181 3.34 6.35 5.38
N GLY A 182 4.36 7.02 4.82
CA GLY A 182 4.89 8.27 5.35
C GLY A 182 3.88 9.42 5.21
N VAL A 183 3.21 9.50 4.07
CA VAL A 183 2.18 10.51 3.78
C VAL A 183 0.94 10.30 4.67
N GLU A 184 0.47 9.06 4.79
CA GLU A 184 -0.66 8.67 5.65
C GLU A 184 -0.37 8.98 7.12
N LEU A 185 0.82 8.61 7.60
CA LEU A 185 1.21 8.86 8.98
C LEU A 185 1.40 10.36 9.25
N ALA A 186 1.96 11.11 8.30
CA ALA A 186 2.14 12.56 8.43
C ALA A 186 0.80 13.26 8.66
N GLN A 187 -0.21 12.92 7.86
CA GLN A 187 -1.56 13.47 8.01
C GLN A 187 -2.20 13.06 9.34
N THR A 188 -2.09 11.78 9.66
CA THR A 188 -2.67 11.23 10.89
C THR A 188 -2.10 11.91 12.14
N LEU A 189 -0.78 12.04 12.22
CA LEU A 189 -0.10 12.69 13.35
C LEU A 189 -0.45 14.17 13.45
N ALA A 190 -0.56 14.88 12.31
CA ALA A 190 -0.99 16.28 12.31
C ALA A 190 -2.42 16.42 12.86
N LYS A 191 -3.34 15.56 12.44
CA LYS A 191 -4.72 15.51 12.98
C LYS A 191 -4.78 15.16 14.47
N LEU A 192 -3.82 14.38 14.95
CA LEU A 192 -3.67 14.08 16.39
C LEU A 192 -2.97 15.21 17.18
N GLY A 193 -2.69 16.35 16.55
CA GLY A 193 -2.14 17.54 17.19
C GLY A 193 -0.61 17.56 17.29
N CYS A 194 0.08 16.67 16.58
CA CYS A 194 1.54 16.68 16.50
C CYS A 194 2.03 17.73 15.47
N LYS A 195 3.23 18.28 15.68
CA LYS A 195 3.95 19.05 14.66
C LYS A 195 4.72 18.09 13.78
N VAL A 196 4.40 18.06 12.50
CA VAL A 196 4.98 17.10 11.56
C VAL A 196 5.77 17.81 10.47
N THR A 197 6.96 17.31 10.20
CA THR A 197 7.76 17.68 9.04
C THR A 197 7.97 16.44 8.18
N LEU A 198 7.48 16.47 6.95
CA LEU A 198 7.67 15.43 5.94
C LEU A 198 8.82 15.84 5.00
N ILE A 199 9.82 14.99 4.88
CA ILE A 199 11.04 15.23 4.09
C ILE A 199 11.10 14.19 2.99
N VAL A 200 11.03 14.67 1.74
CA VAL A 200 10.86 13.85 0.55
C VAL A 200 11.96 14.16 -0.45
N GLU A 201 12.71 13.15 -0.87
CA GLU A 201 13.81 13.30 -1.85
C GLU A 201 13.29 13.59 -3.26
N THR A 202 12.10 13.15 -3.59
CA THR A 202 11.46 13.36 -4.90
C THR A 202 10.84 14.74 -5.02
N ALA A 203 10.61 15.19 -6.28
CA ALA A 203 10.01 16.48 -6.58
C ALA A 203 8.51 16.58 -6.22
N GLN A 204 7.89 15.48 -5.86
CA GLN A 204 6.51 15.41 -5.36
C GLN A 204 6.37 14.31 -4.31
N ILE A 205 5.38 14.42 -3.43
CA ILE A 205 4.93 13.30 -2.60
C ILE A 205 4.27 12.25 -3.51
N LEU A 206 4.24 10.99 -3.08
CA LEU A 206 3.61 9.90 -3.85
C LEU A 206 4.09 9.88 -5.32
N PRO A 207 5.37 9.63 -5.58
CA PRO A 207 5.98 9.85 -6.89
C PRO A 207 5.43 8.97 -8.02
N TYR A 208 4.69 7.92 -7.70
CA TYR A 208 4.07 7.00 -8.66
C TYR A 208 2.61 7.35 -8.98
N GLU A 209 2.08 8.42 -8.37
CA GLU A 209 0.71 8.87 -8.57
C GLU A 209 0.61 10.00 -9.57
N ASP A 210 -0.57 10.15 -10.15
CA ASP A 210 -0.91 11.31 -10.98
C ASP A 210 -0.59 12.61 -10.23
N ARG A 211 0.01 13.54 -10.95
CA ARG A 211 0.51 14.79 -10.38
C ARG A 211 -0.60 15.64 -9.75
N ASP A 212 -1.78 15.69 -10.37
CA ASP A 212 -2.88 16.50 -9.85
C ASP A 212 -3.43 15.92 -8.54
N LEU A 213 -3.45 14.58 -8.42
CA LEU A 213 -3.89 13.91 -7.20
C LEU A 213 -2.84 14.10 -6.09
N ALA A 214 -1.56 13.93 -6.40
CA ALA A 214 -0.48 14.15 -5.44
C ALA A 214 -0.46 15.60 -4.94
N ASN A 215 -0.64 16.58 -5.83
CA ASN A 215 -0.73 18.00 -5.47
C ASN A 215 -1.93 18.30 -4.57
N LEU A 216 -3.09 17.67 -4.80
CA LEU A 216 -4.26 17.86 -3.94
C LEU A 216 -4.00 17.32 -2.53
N ILE A 217 -3.39 16.12 -2.42
CA ILE A 217 -3.01 15.57 -1.11
C ILE A 217 -1.97 16.45 -0.43
N GLN A 218 -0.97 16.95 -1.15
CA GLN A 218 0.02 17.85 -0.60
C GLN A 218 -0.62 19.13 -0.03
N ALA A 219 -1.48 19.77 -0.81
CA ALA A 219 -2.18 20.98 -0.36
C ALA A 219 -3.05 20.72 0.89
N GLN A 220 -3.67 19.52 0.98
CA GLN A 220 -4.44 19.13 2.16
C GLN A 220 -3.53 18.96 3.39
N LEU A 221 -2.38 18.28 3.23
CA LEU A 221 -1.40 18.12 4.31
C LEU A 221 -0.88 19.45 4.83
N GLU A 222 -0.53 20.37 3.91
CA GLU A 222 -0.06 21.72 4.24
C GLU A 222 -1.14 22.53 4.98
N ALA A 223 -2.40 22.43 4.52
CA ALA A 223 -3.54 23.07 5.19
C ALA A 223 -3.80 22.51 6.61
N GLU A 224 -3.47 21.24 6.84
CA GLU A 224 -3.54 20.60 8.16
C GLU A 224 -2.30 20.87 9.02
N GLY A 225 -1.31 21.63 8.52
CA GLY A 225 -0.15 22.10 9.26
C GLY A 225 1.10 21.22 9.15
N VAL A 226 1.14 20.28 8.20
CA VAL A 226 2.35 19.50 7.88
C VAL A 226 3.31 20.40 7.12
N LYS A 227 4.56 20.51 7.59
CA LYS A 227 5.64 21.16 6.84
C LYS A 227 6.25 20.15 5.88
N ILE A 228 6.32 20.46 4.59
CA ILE A 228 6.82 19.54 3.56
C ILE A 228 8.09 20.12 2.92
N TYR A 229 9.14 19.31 2.85
CA TYR A 229 10.36 19.58 2.11
C TYR A 229 10.42 18.61 0.92
N LEU A 230 10.27 19.14 -0.30
CA LEU A 230 10.40 18.37 -1.55
C LEU A 230 11.81 18.51 -2.12
N GLY A 231 12.30 17.47 -2.80
CA GLY A 231 13.64 17.42 -3.36
C GLY A 231 14.74 17.55 -2.31
N ALA A 232 14.44 17.19 -1.06
CA ALA A 232 15.30 17.42 0.09
C ALA A 232 15.87 16.11 0.65
N VAL A 233 17.17 16.11 0.91
CA VAL A 233 17.90 14.97 1.47
C VAL A 233 18.34 15.31 2.88
N VAL A 234 18.08 14.38 3.82
CA VAL A 234 18.64 14.47 5.17
C VAL A 234 20.12 14.12 5.12
N THR A 235 20.98 15.08 5.45
CA THR A 235 22.44 14.90 5.38
C THR A 235 23.02 14.26 6.62
N SER A 236 22.46 14.50 7.79
CA SER A 236 22.82 13.84 9.04
C SER A 236 21.74 14.03 10.11
N VAL A 237 21.81 13.22 11.15
CA VAL A 237 21.02 13.41 12.38
C VAL A 237 21.92 13.28 13.59
N ARG A 238 21.56 13.93 14.69
CA ARG A 238 22.26 13.82 15.97
C ARG A 238 21.32 13.96 17.15
N ALA A 239 21.62 13.30 18.23
CA ALA A 239 20.93 13.50 19.49
C ALA A 239 21.41 14.82 20.14
N GLU A 240 20.48 15.57 20.70
CA GLU A 240 20.75 16.81 21.40
C GLU A 240 19.84 16.85 22.65
N ASP A 241 20.44 16.53 23.80
CA ASP A 241 19.74 16.35 25.09
C ASP A 241 18.54 15.38 24.98
N THR A 242 17.32 15.92 25.01
CA THR A 242 16.06 15.16 24.92
C THR A 242 15.43 15.18 23.52
N THR A 243 16.10 15.78 22.56
CA THR A 243 15.60 15.98 21.19
C THR A 243 16.55 15.39 20.15
N LYS A 244 16.02 15.20 18.95
CA LYS A 244 16.79 14.74 17.79
C LYS A 244 16.88 15.90 16.81
N LEU A 245 18.07 16.21 16.35
CA LEU A 245 18.28 17.26 15.35
C LEU A 245 18.46 16.61 13.99
N VAL A 246 17.55 16.96 13.05
CA VAL A 246 17.58 16.51 11.65
C VAL A 246 18.15 17.63 10.79
N ILE A 247 19.19 17.35 10.02
CA ILE A 247 19.91 18.35 9.20
C ILE A 247 19.57 18.11 7.73
N ILE A 248 19.08 19.16 7.06
CA ILE A 248 18.65 19.15 5.66
C ILE A 248 19.38 20.31 4.95
N GLY A 249 20.48 19.99 4.25
CA GLY A 249 21.32 21.03 3.65
C GLY A 249 21.87 21.99 4.71
N THR A 250 21.42 23.25 4.68
CA THR A 250 21.75 24.30 5.66
C THR A 250 20.76 24.41 6.81
N ASP A 251 19.59 23.80 6.68
CA ASP A 251 18.52 23.85 7.67
C ASP A 251 18.68 22.76 8.72
N SER A 252 18.20 23.04 9.93
CA SER A 252 18.14 22.07 11.01
C SER A 252 16.78 22.10 11.69
N ILE A 253 16.24 20.92 12.03
CA ILE A 253 14.92 20.75 12.61
C ILE A 253 15.05 19.91 13.88
N ALA A 254 14.62 20.49 15.03
CA ALA A 254 14.56 19.77 16.29
C ALA A 254 13.23 19.03 16.43
N VAL A 255 13.29 17.70 16.58
CA VAL A 255 12.14 16.81 16.69
C VAL A 255 12.27 15.90 17.93
N ASP A 256 11.17 15.31 18.35
CA ASP A 256 11.14 14.34 19.43
C ASP A 256 11.35 12.92 18.88
N GLU A 257 10.85 12.65 17.64
CA GLU A 257 11.00 11.35 17.00
C GLU A 257 11.17 11.47 15.49
N ILE A 258 11.86 10.47 14.92
CA ILE A 258 12.12 10.32 13.48
C ILE A 258 11.44 9.04 13.02
N PHE A 259 10.57 9.14 12.02
CA PHE A 259 9.98 7.98 11.35
C PHE A 259 10.60 7.79 9.97
N ILE A 260 11.01 6.57 9.66
CA ILE A 260 11.57 6.21 8.36
C ILE A 260 10.49 5.54 7.51
N ALA A 261 10.12 6.22 6.41
CA ALA A 261 9.15 5.78 5.41
C ALA A 261 9.86 5.48 4.07
N LEU A 262 10.90 4.68 4.12
CA LEU A 262 11.62 4.18 2.94
C LEU A 262 11.08 2.82 2.52
N PRO A 263 11.25 2.43 1.24
CA PRO A 263 10.87 1.11 0.77
C PRO A 263 11.54 0.03 1.60
N ASP A 264 10.78 -0.97 2.00
CA ASP A 264 11.30 -2.14 2.71
C ASP A 264 12.26 -2.96 1.84
N ARG A 265 13.21 -3.67 2.46
CA ARG A 265 14.07 -4.64 1.78
C ARG A 265 13.56 -6.07 1.99
N PRO A 266 13.65 -6.95 0.96
CA PRO A 266 13.27 -8.35 1.09
C PRO A 266 14.03 -9.07 2.21
N LEU A 267 13.32 -9.92 2.97
CA LEU A 267 13.95 -10.74 4.02
C LEU A 267 14.50 -12.03 3.39
N LEU A 268 15.78 -12.03 3.04
CA LEU A 268 16.47 -13.11 2.31
C LEU A 268 17.48 -13.86 3.17
N GLU A 269 17.82 -13.31 4.34
CA GLU A 269 18.90 -13.79 5.20
C GLU A 269 18.54 -15.13 5.86
N SER A 270 19.55 -15.95 6.11
CA SER A 270 19.46 -17.20 6.89
C SER A 270 18.76 -18.39 6.24
N PHE A 271 18.32 -18.32 4.97
CA PHE A 271 17.57 -19.43 4.35
C PHE A 271 18.40 -20.38 3.48
N ASN A 272 19.71 -20.14 3.32
CA ASN A 272 20.61 -20.92 2.44
C ASN A 272 20.09 -21.07 1.01
N LEU A 273 19.56 -19.99 0.44
CA LEU A 273 18.94 -19.96 -0.89
C LEU A 273 19.91 -20.40 -2.00
N VAL A 274 21.15 -19.89 -1.96
CA VAL A 274 22.21 -20.26 -2.90
C VAL A 274 22.53 -21.75 -2.84
N GLY A 275 22.62 -22.32 -1.61
CA GLY A 275 22.94 -23.73 -1.40
C GLY A 275 21.94 -24.70 -2.01
N VAL A 276 20.69 -24.24 -2.21
CA VAL A 276 19.62 -25.02 -2.87
C VAL A 276 19.33 -24.57 -4.29
N GLY A 277 20.06 -23.60 -4.84
CA GLY A 277 19.92 -23.16 -6.24
C GLY A 277 18.72 -22.26 -6.47
N VAL A 278 18.38 -21.41 -5.51
CA VAL A 278 17.38 -20.34 -5.66
C VAL A 278 18.11 -19.05 -5.96
N ASP A 279 17.81 -18.47 -7.11
CA ASP A 279 18.38 -17.19 -7.54
C ASP A 279 17.66 -16.03 -6.90
N TYR A 280 18.43 -15.07 -6.41
CA TYR A 280 17.91 -13.84 -5.84
C TYR A 280 18.91 -12.68 -6.03
N THR A 281 18.41 -11.48 -5.88
CA THR A 281 19.20 -10.23 -5.83
C THR A 281 18.84 -9.45 -4.58
N GLU A 282 19.49 -8.31 -4.34
CA GLU A 282 19.08 -7.39 -3.27
C GLU A 282 17.61 -6.91 -3.43
N LYS A 283 17.07 -6.99 -4.65
CA LYS A 283 15.68 -6.64 -4.95
C LYS A 283 14.69 -7.75 -4.62
N GLY A 284 15.13 -8.99 -4.33
CA GLY A 284 14.27 -10.10 -3.98
C GLY A 284 14.57 -11.40 -4.70
N ILE A 285 13.78 -12.43 -4.38
CA ILE A 285 13.86 -13.76 -5.02
C ILE A 285 13.35 -13.68 -6.45
N SER A 286 14.12 -14.22 -7.38
CA SER A 286 13.73 -14.32 -8.80
C SER A 286 12.64 -15.38 -8.99
N ILE A 287 11.52 -15.00 -9.59
CA ILE A 287 10.37 -15.87 -9.84
C ILE A 287 9.90 -15.75 -11.29
N ASP A 288 9.30 -16.82 -11.78
CA ASP A 288 8.59 -16.84 -13.06
C ASP A 288 7.11 -16.39 -12.89
N ASN A 289 6.38 -16.38 -14.00
CA ASN A 289 4.94 -16.01 -13.99
C ASN A 289 4.03 -17.04 -13.30
N LYS A 290 4.57 -18.11 -12.73
CA LYS A 290 3.85 -19.09 -11.89
C LYS A 290 4.24 -18.95 -10.42
N LEU A 291 5.00 -17.90 -10.08
CA LEU A 291 5.58 -17.69 -8.76
C LEU A 291 6.56 -18.80 -8.34
N GLN A 292 7.14 -19.51 -9.33
CA GLN A 292 8.15 -20.55 -9.14
C GLN A 292 9.53 -19.91 -9.21
N THR A 293 10.42 -20.30 -8.29
CA THR A 293 11.82 -19.87 -8.29
C THR A 293 12.63 -20.65 -9.33
N SER A 294 13.92 -20.36 -9.45
CA SER A 294 14.86 -21.19 -10.25
C SER A 294 14.90 -22.66 -9.78
N HIS A 295 14.51 -22.96 -8.53
CA HIS A 295 14.35 -24.33 -8.06
C HIS A 295 12.91 -24.82 -8.20
N ARG A 296 12.70 -25.92 -8.96
CA ARG A 296 11.37 -26.45 -9.37
C ARG A 296 10.38 -26.77 -8.23
N GLN A 297 10.86 -27.03 -7.01
CA GLN A 297 10.01 -27.34 -5.84
C GLN A 297 9.83 -26.16 -4.91
N ILE A 298 10.48 -25.01 -5.18
CA ILE A 298 10.44 -23.83 -4.32
C ILE A 298 9.70 -22.71 -5.06
N TYR A 299 8.71 -22.17 -4.40
CA TYR A 299 7.90 -21.04 -4.85
C TYR A 299 8.17 -19.86 -3.91
N ALA A 300 7.88 -18.64 -4.36
CA ALA A 300 7.95 -17.46 -3.52
C ALA A 300 6.83 -16.48 -3.89
N CYS A 301 6.34 -15.71 -2.92
CA CYS A 301 5.32 -14.69 -3.14
C CYS A 301 5.42 -13.55 -2.12
N GLY A 302 4.84 -12.41 -2.49
CA GLY A 302 4.83 -11.20 -1.67
C GLY A 302 6.16 -10.47 -1.66
N SER A 303 6.39 -9.61 -0.67
CA SER A 303 7.50 -8.65 -0.64
C SER A 303 8.90 -9.29 -0.61
N VAL A 304 9.01 -10.57 -0.31
CA VAL A 304 10.28 -11.31 -0.45
C VAL A 304 10.76 -11.42 -1.92
N CYS A 305 9.83 -11.33 -2.88
CA CYS A 305 10.15 -11.28 -4.31
C CYS A 305 10.51 -9.88 -4.80
N GLY A 306 10.53 -8.90 -3.90
CA GLY A 306 10.75 -7.50 -4.22
C GLY A 306 9.55 -6.88 -4.93
N ASN A 307 9.74 -5.66 -5.37
CA ASN A 307 8.73 -4.94 -6.13
C ASN A 307 8.83 -5.31 -7.62
N VAL A 308 8.36 -6.50 -7.97
CA VAL A 308 8.43 -7.04 -9.34
C VAL A 308 7.69 -6.14 -10.34
N LEU A 309 6.84 -5.25 -9.88
CA LEU A 309 5.87 -4.51 -10.70
C LEU A 309 5.99 -2.99 -10.62
N GLY A 310 7.04 -2.45 -9.99
CA GLY A 310 7.28 -1.00 -9.94
C GLY A 310 6.18 -0.22 -9.21
N GLY A 311 5.44 -0.85 -8.28
CA GLY A 311 4.34 -0.24 -7.55
C GLY A 311 4.30 -0.69 -6.09
N TYR A 312 3.32 -0.22 -5.38
CA TYR A 312 3.13 -0.53 -3.96
C TYR A 312 2.73 -1.98 -3.76
N GLN A 313 3.32 -2.62 -2.76
CA GLN A 313 2.87 -3.94 -2.32
C GLN A 313 1.71 -3.76 -1.35
N SER A 314 0.52 -4.19 -1.75
CA SER A 314 -0.63 -4.26 -0.84
C SER A 314 -0.81 -5.67 -0.27
N GLN A 315 -1.37 -5.76 0.92
CA GLN A 315 -1.72 -7.05 1.51
C GLN A 315 -2.69 -7.86 0.64
N SER A 316 -3.59 -7.19 -0.08
CA SER A 316 -4.51 -7.83 -1.02
C SER A 316 -3.78 -8.50 -2.17
N LEU A 317 -2.77 -7.82 -2.74
CA LEU A 317 -1.92 -8.35 -3.80
C LEU A 317 -1.14 -9.57 -3.33
N THR A 318 -0.44 -9.46 -2.20
CA THR A 318 0.38 -10.56 -1.68
C THR A 318 -0.46 -11.78 -1.29
N SER A 319 -1.69 -11.58 -0.80
CA SER A 319 -2.63 -12.67 -0.53
C SER A 319 -3.17 -13.32 -1.82
N TYR A 320 -3.37 -12.55 -2.89
CA TYR A 320 -3.72 -13.07 -4.20
C TYR A 320 -2.59 -13.93 -4.79
N GLU A 321 -1.35 -13.44 -4.75
CA GLU A 321 -0.16 -14.20 -5.15
C GLU A 321 -0.03 -15.50 -4.36
N ALA A 322 -0.21 -15.44 -3.05
CA ALA A 322 -0.13 -16.60 -2.17
C ALA A 322 -1.06 -17.74 -2.61
N LYS A 323 -2.31 -17.41 -2.98
CA LYS A 323 -3.29 -18.40 -3.48
C LYS A 323 -2.84 -19.01 -4.81
N ILE A 324 -2.29 -18.21 -5.72
CA ILE A 324 -1.76 -18.71 -6.99
C ILE A 324 -0.54 -19.61 -6.77
N ALA A 325 0.41 -19.17 -5.92
CA ALA A 325 1.61 -19.93 -5.60
C ALA A 325 1.25 -21.32 -5.01
N VAL A 326 0.30 -21.38 -4.10
CA VAL A 326 -0.20 -22.63 -3.50
C VAL A 326 -0.80 -23.56 -4.55
N ARG A 327 -1.69 -23.06 -5.41
CA ARG A 327 -2.30 -23.87 -6.47
C ARG A 327 -1.26 -24.44 -7.43
N ASN A 328 -0.24 -23.64 -7.76
CA ASN A 328 0.86 -24.04 -8.62
C ASN A 328 1.79 -25.05 -7.92
N ALA A 329 2.10 -24.85 -6.65
CA ALA A 329 2.94 -25.73 -5.84
C ALA A 329 2.30 -27.13 -5.67
N LEU A 330 0.97 -27.19 -5.47
CA LEU A 330 0.22 -28.42 -5.32
C LEU A 330 -0.15 -29.10 -6.67
N ASN A 331 0.34 -28.55 -7.78
CA ASN A 331 0.19 -29.10 -9.14
C ASN A 331 -1.27 -29.20 -9.63
N ARG A 332 -2.17 -28.39 -9.07
CA ARG A 332 -3.59 -28.31 -9.43
C ARG A 332 -3.81 -27.15 -10.40
N ARG A 333 -3.66 -27.39 -11.70
CA ARG A 333 -3.77 -26.42 -12.81
C ARG A 333 -2.78 -25.24 -12.65
N LYS A 334 -1.69 -25.26 -13.41
CA LYS A 334 -0.72 -24.15 -13.40
C LYS A 334 -1.37 -22.87 -13.88
N THR A 335 -1.68 -22.00 -12.95
CA THR A 335 -2.20 -20.66 -13.22
C THR A 335 -1.02 -19.73 -13.39
N LYS A 336 -0.94 -19.08 -14.55
CA LYS A 336 0.04 -18.02 -14.77
C LYS A 336 -0.48 -16.75 -14.15
N VAL A 337 0.40 -16.06 -13.45
CA VAL A 337 0.18 -14.66 -13.11
C VAL A 337 0.36 -13.87 -14.39
N ASP A 338 -0.66 -13.18 -14.81
CA ASP A 338 -0.52 -12.20 -15.87
C ASP A 338 -0.02 -10.89 -15.23
N TYR A 339 1.26 -10.59 -15.44
CA TYR A 339 1.86 -9.36 -14.92
C TYR A 339 1.21 -8.09 -15.49
N GLN A 340 0.58 -8.16 -16.66
CA GLN A 340 -0.23 -7.05 -17.15
C GLN A 340 -1.51 -6.86 -16.33
N SER A 341 -2.06 -7.95 -15.77
CA SER A 341 -3.23 -7.86 -14.90
C SER A 341 -2.92 -7.29 -13.50
N TYR A 342 -1.67 -7.23 -13.09
CA TYR A 342 -1.28 -6.54 -11.85
C TYR A 342 -1.48 -5.03 -11.93
N ASN A 343 -1.25 -4.42 -13.08
CA ASN A 343 -1.59 -3.02 -13.30
C ASN A 343 -3.08 -2.77 -13.14
N ASN A 344 -3.91 -3.81 -13.25
CA ASN A 344 -5.35 -3.76 -13.09
C ASN A 344 -5.81 -4.11 -11.67
N LEU A 345 -4.89 -4.34 -10.72
CA LEU A 345 -5.26 -4.51 -9.32
C LEU A 345 -5.47 -3.14 -8.67
N PRO A 346 -6.57 -2.97 -7.94
CA PRO A 346 -6.82 -1.71 -7.24
C PRO A 346 -5.88 -1.57 -6.05
N TRP A 347 -5.47 -0.35 -5.78
CA TRP A 347 -4.72 0.00 -4.61
C TRP A 347 -5.14 1.37 -4.09
N ALA A 348 -4.84 1.69 -2.83
CA ALA A 348 -5.23 2.95 -2.21
C ALA A 348 -4.15 3.50 -1.27
N VAL A 349 -4.13 4.83 -1.14
CA VAL A 349 -3.46 5.58 -0.09
C VAL A 349 -4.54 6.08 0.86
N TYR A 350 -4.43 5.72 2.13
CA TYR A 350 -5.46 6.02 3.14
C TYR A 350 -5.24 7.39 3.79
N THR A 351 -5.12 8.41 2.95
CA THR A 351 -5.20 9.81 3.36
C THR A 351 -6.66 10.20 3.66
N ASP A 352 -6.90 11.46 3.97
CA ASP A 352 -8.22 12.03 4.19
C ASP A 352 -8.38 13.32 3.40
N PRO A 353 -9.10 13.29 2.24
CA PRO A 353 -9.75 12.11 1.67
C PRO A 353 -8.77 11.06 1.12
N PRO A 354 -9.17 9.77 1.10
CA PRO A 354 -8.34 8.71 0.52
C PRO A 354 -8.23 8.82 -1.00
N LEU A 355 -7.07 8.38 -1.51
CA LEU A 355 -6.81 8.19 -2.94
C LEU A 355 -6.88 6.71 -3.28
N ALA A 356 -7.50 6.37 -4.40
CA ALA A 356 -7.49 5.01 -4.94
C ALA A 356 -7.30 5.02 -6.44
N ARG A 357 -6.62 4.01 -6.96
CA ARG A 357 -6.43 3.83 -8.40
C ARG A 357 -6.50 2.38 -8.84
N VAL A 358 -6.71 2.20 -10.14
CA VAL A 358 -6.64 0.91 -10.83
C VAL A 358 -6.23 1.12 -12.28
N GLY A 359 -5.42 0.25 -12.81
CA GLY A 359 -5.02 0.30 -14.20
C GLY A 359 -4.04 1.44 -14.52
N MET A 360 -4.17 1.98 -15.71
CA MET A 360 -3.31 3.00 -16.25
C MET A 360 -3.61 4.37 -15.64
N THR A 361 -2.58 5.11 -15.21
CA THR A 361 -2.73 6.51 -14.80
C THR A 361 -2.93 7.41 -16.02
N SER A 362 -3.52 8.59 -15.80
CA SER A 362 -3.66 9.57 -16.88
C SER A 362 -2.32 10.01 -17.46
N ASP A 363 -1.30 10.18 -16.62
CA ASP A 363 0.05 10.52 -17.08
C ASP A 363 0.68 9.40 -17.92
N THR A 364 0.53 8.15 -17.49
CA THR A 364 1.00 6.98 -18.27
C THR A 364 0.25 6.85 -19.58
N ALA A 365 -1.06 7.12 -19.59
CA ALA A 365 -1.90 7.07 -20.77
C ALA A 365 -1.47 8.09 -21.83
N ILE A 366 -1.22 9.32 -21.42
CA ILE A 366 -0.77 10.41 -22.32
C ILE A 366 0.54 10.02 -23.02
N ASN A 367 1.45 9.37 -22.29
CA ASN A 367 2.76 9.01 -22.81
C ASN A 367 2.78 7.74 -23.69
N SER A 368 1.80 6.84 -23.52
CA SER A 368 1.81 5.51 -24.15
C SER A 368 0.90 5.34 -25.37
N HIS A 369 -0.19 6.08 -25.46
CA HIS A 369 -1.21 5.87 -26.50
C HIS A 369 -1.78 7.21 -27.02
N ARG A 370 -1.76 7.42 -28.32
CA ARG A 370 -2.20 8.67 -28.97
C ARG A 370 -3.72 8.88 -29.01
N ASP A 371 -4.51 7.85 -28.69
CA ASP A 371 -5.97 7.82 -28.93
C ASP A 371 -6.80 7.55 -27.66
N LEU A 372 -6.34 8.08 -26.52
CA LEU A 372 -7.03 7.94 -25.25
C LEU A 372 -7.83 9.20 -24.90
N ILE A 373 -8.90 9.01 -24.15
CA ILE A 373 -9.75 10.06 -23.61
C ILE A 373 -9.65 9.97 -22.07
N ILE A 374 -9.42 11.11 -21.43
CA ILE A 374 -9.45 11.23 -19.97
C ILE A 374 -10.76 11.93 -19.61
N LEU A 375 -11.65 11.18 -18.96
CA LEU A 375 -12.91 11.69 -18.42
C LEU A 375 -12.66 12.17 -17.00
N GLN A 376 -13.01 13.42 -16.69
CA GLN A 376 -12.74 14.00 -15.38
C GLN A 376 -14.02 14.51 -14.72
N GLN A 377 -14.32 13.98 -13.51
CA GLN A 377 -15.49 14.31 -12.73
C GLN A 377 -15.09 14.87 -11.36
N TYR A 378 -15.71 15.99 -10.97
CA TYR A 378 -15.47 16.61 -9.67
C TYR A 378 -16.57 16.26 -8.67
N PHE A 379 -16.19 15.91 -7.44
CA PHE A 379 -17.18 15.56 -6.40
C PHE A 379 -17.91 16.78 -5.84
N LYS A 380 -17.41 18.00 -6.04
CA LYS A 380 -18.13 19.25 -5.68
C LYS A 380 -19.51 19.40 -6.33
N THR A 381 -19.78 18.65 -7.40
CA THR A 381 -21.06 18.61 -8.09
C THR A 381 -21.87 17.35 -7.78
N CYS A 382 -21.36 16.47 -6.92
CA CYS A 382 -22.02 15.23 -6.53
C CYS A 382 -23.01 15.49 -5.39
N PRO A 383 -24.31 15.13 -5.54
CA PRO A 383 -25.31 15.34 -4.50
C PRO A 383 -24.91 14.76 -3.15
N GLN A 384 -24.41 13.52 -3.12
CA GLN A 384 -23.96 12.87 -1.88
C GLN A 384 -22.83 13.63 -1.22
N ALA A 385 -21.84 14.09 -1.99
CA ALA A 385 -20.70 14.84 -1.46
C ALA A 385 -21.14 16.19 -0.87
N ILE A 386 -22.10 16.87 -1.52
CA ILE A 386 -22.68 18.13 -1.04
C ILE A 386 -23.43 17.89 0.26
N LEU A 387 -24.30 16.89 0.33
CA LEU A 387 -25.08 16.56 1.53
C LEU A 387 -24.20 16.17 2.73
N SER A 388 -23.06 15.52 2.45
CA SER A 388 -22.10 15.12 3.48
C SER A 388 -21.10 16.22 3.82
N ASN A 389 -21.10 17.36 3.11
CA ASN A 389 -20.07 18.42 3.19
C ASN A 389 -18.64 17.91 2.94
N LEU A 390 -18.49 16.90 2.07
CA LEU A 390 -17.23 16.23 1.70
C LEU A 390 -17.00 16.37 0.20
N THR A 391 -16.94 17.61 -0.28
CA THR A 391 -16.88 17.95 -1.71
C THR A 391 -15.48 17.94 -2.31
N SER A 392 -14.46 17.76 -1.49
CA SER A 392 -13.06 17.71 -1.94
C SER A 392 -12.82 16.47 -2.78
N GLY A 393 -12.12 16.66 -3.90
CA GLY A 393 -11.68 15.56 -4.73
C GLY A 393 -12.31 15.49 -6.12
N PHE A 394 -11.78 14.59 -6.90
CA PHE A 394 -12.19 14.33 -8.27
C PHE A 394 -11.85 12.88 -8.68
N CYS A 395 -12.36 12.50 -9.83
CA CYS A 395 -12.09 11.22 -10.47
C CYS A 395 -11.56 11.48 -11.89
N LYS A 396 -10.55 10.74 -12.31
CA LYS A 396 -10.10 10.62 -13.70
C LYS A 396 -10.33 9.19 -14.15
N ILE A 397 -10.94 8.98 -15.33
CA ILE A 397 -11.10 7.67 -15.95
C ILE A 397 -10.43 7.71 -17.32
N VAL A 398 -9.51 6.82 -17.56
CA VAL A 398 -8.81 6.65 -18.83
C VAL A 398 -9.60 5.67 -19.67
N VAL A 399 -10.08 6.10 -20.83
CA VAL A 399 -10.83 5.26 -21.75
C VAL A 399 -10.27 5.33 -23.18
N THR A 400 -10.47 4.27 -23.94
CA THR A 400 -10.24 4.29 -25.40
C THR A 400 -11.32 5.10 -26.11
N ARG A 401 -11.14 5.36 -27.39
CA ARG A 401 -12.19 5.94 -28.23
C ARG A 401 -13.49 5.13 -28.23
N SER A 402 -13.40 3.80 -28.14
CA SER A 402 -14.58 2.94 -28.04
C SER A 402 -15.23 2.94 -26.66
N GLY A 403 -14.68 3.69 -25.70
CA GLY A 403 -15.17 3.78 -24.32
C GLY A 403 -14.67 2.66 -23.40
N GLN A 404 -13.79 1.76 -23.87
CA GLN A 404 -13.22 0.72 -23.00
C GLN A 404 -12.38 1.37 -21.90
N ILE A 405 -12.63 0.98 -20.65
CA ILE A 405 -11.94 1.50 -19.49
C ILE A 405 -10.56 0.83 -19.37
N LEU A 406 -9.51 1.63 -19.28
CA LEU A 406 -8.12 1.18 -19.15
C LEU A 406 -7.51 1.51 -17.78
N GLY A 407 -8.06 2.51 -17.10
CA GLY A 407 -7.59 2.93 -15.80
C GLY A 407 -8.50 3.96 -15.17
N ALA A 408 -8.33 4.14 -13.87
CA ALA A 408 -9.04 5.18 -13.12
C ALA A 408 -8.27 5.57 -11.86
N GLU A 409 -8.45 6.80 -11.47
CA GLU A 409 -7.87 7.43 -10.29
C GLU A 409 -8.96 8.25 -9.60
N ILE A 410 -9.15 8.04 -8.31
CA ILE A 410 -10.22 8.67 -7.52
C ILE A 410 -9.63 9.22 -6.24
N ILE A 411 -9.96 10.44 -5.90
CA ILE A 411 -9.70 11.01 -4.58
C ILE A 411 -11.03 11.55 -4.03
N CYS A 412 -11.58 10.87 -3.02
CA CYS A 412 -12.80 11.26 -2.31
C CYS A 412 -12.99 10.33 -1.10
N GLU A 413 -13.96 10.62 -0.23
CA GLU A 413 -14.21 9.87 1.01
C GLU A 413 -14.35 8.36 0.82
N ASN A 414 -14.98 7.89 -0.26
CA ASN A 414 -15.22 6.45 -0.52
C ASN A 414 -14.39 5.93 -1.71
N ALA A 415 -13.23 6.52 -1.99
CA ALA A 415 -12.41 6.13 -3.14
C ALA A 415 -12.03 4.63 -3.14
N PRO A 416 -11.64 3.99 -2.00
CA PRO A 416 -11.30 2.57 -1.97
C PRO A 416 -12.45 1.65 -2.36
N GLU A 417 -13.68 2.00 -2.03
CA GLU A 417 -14.89 1.24 -2.38
C GLU A 417 -15.26 1.47 -3.85
N LEU A 418 -15.20 2.72 -4.30
CA LEU A 418 -15.60 3.10 -5.66
C LEU A 418 -14.65 2.54 -6.71
N ILE A 419 -13.36 2.49 -6.43
CA ILE A 419 -12.36 1.98 -7.37
C ILE A 419 -12.58 0.50 -7.71
N GLN A 420 -13.21 -0.29 -6.80
CA GLN A 420 -13.49 -1.70 -7.03
C GLN A 420 -14.44 -1.90 -8.22
N ILE A 421 -15.39 -0.98 -8.43
CA ILE A 421 -16.34 -1.03 -9.57
C ILE A 421 -15.53 -0.94 -10.87
N LEU A 422 -14.60 0.01 -10.94
CA LEU A 422 -13.76 0.22 -12.12
C LEU A 422 -12.74 -0.90 -12.32
N ALA A 423 -12.24 -1.49 -11.22
CA ALA A 423 -11.35 -2.65 -11.29
C ALA A 423 -12.05 -3.86 -11.94
N ILE A 424 -13.30 -4.13 -11.54
CA ILE A 424 -14.12 -5.19 -12.15
C ILE A 424 -14.39 -4.87 -13.63
N ALA A 425 -14.71 -3.61 -13.94
CA ALA A 425 -14.98 -3.18 -15.31
C ALA A 425 -13.74 -3.36 -16.22
N ILE A 426 -12.55 -2.99 -15.74
CA ILE A 426 -11.29 -3.18 -16.47
C ILE A 426 -11.02 -4.67 -16.70
N GLN A 427 -11.16 -5.50 -15.66
CA GLN A 427 -10.92 -6.94 -15.75
C GLN A 427 -11.87 -7.62 -16.74
N GLN A 428 -13.13 -7.16 -16.80
CA GLN A 428 -14.15 -7.65 -17.73
C GLN A 428 -14.11 -6.95 -19.09
N LYS A 429 -13.16 -6.03 -19.32
CA LYS A 429 -13.02 -5.24 -20.55
C LYS A 429 -14.29 -4.46 -20.91
N LEU A 430 -15.01 -3.98 -19.90
CA LEU A 430 -16.25 -3.21 -20.10
C LEU A 430 -15.93 -1.80 -20.60
N THR A 431 -16.91 -1.22 -21.27
CA THR A 431 -16.88 0.20 -21.64
C THR A 431 -17.56 1.05 -20.57
N ILE A 432 -17.28 2.35 -20.57
CA ILE A 432 -17.94 3.30 -19.65
C ILE A 432 -19.47 3.26 -19.84
N VAL A 433 -19.95 3.03 -21.06
CA VAL A 433 -21.38 2.92 -21.37
C VAL A 433 -22.01 1.66 -20.78
N ASN A 434 -21.28 0.55 -20.72
CA ASN A 434 -21.80 -0.67 -20.10
C ASN A 434 -22.12 -0.47 -18.61
N LEU A 435 -21.39 0.40 -17.92
CA LEU A 435 -21.61 0.67 -16.50
C LEU A 435 -22.89 1.48 -16.24
N THR A 436 -23.45 2.13 -17.26
CA THR A 436 -24.70 2.91 -17.16
C THR A 436 -25.93 2.14 -17.63
N THR A 437 -25.81 0.84 -17.88
CA THR A 437 -26.94 -0.03 -18.25
C THR A 437 -28.02 -0.09 -17.17
N PHE A 438 -27.61 0.08 -15.90
CA PHE A 438 -28.52 0.17 -14.76
C PHE A 438 -28.47 1.58 -14.17
N PRO A 439 -29.59 2.11 -13.67
CA PRO A 439 -29.61 3.42 -13.03
C PRO A 439 -28.75 3.41 -11.76
N CYS A 440 -27.92 4.43 -11.61
CA CYS A 440 -27.17 4.64 -10.38
C CYS A 440 -28.10 5.07 -9.24
N LEU A 441 -27.83 4.62 -8.03
CA LEU A 441 -28.53 5.12 -6.85
C LEU A 441 -28.22 6.61 -6.64
N SER A 442 -29.24 7.39 -6.31
CA SER A 442 -29.11 8.81 -5.97
C SER A 442 -29.78 9.09 -4.61
N PRO A 443 -29.11 9.82 -3.66
CA PRO A 443 -27.75 10.35 -3.79
C PRO A 443 -26.66 9.28 -3.55
N SER A 444 -25.63 9.27 -4.37
CA SER A 444 -24.48 8.35 -4.25
C SER A 444 -23.20 8.96 -4.83
N TYR A 445 -22.06 8.62 -4.25
CA TYR A 445 -20.78 8.97 -4.86
C TYR A 445 -20.59 8.31 -6.23
N ALA A 446 -21.17 7.12 -6.46
CA ALA A 446 -21.03 6.37 -7.72
C ALA A 446 -21.67 7.07 -8.93
N GLU A 447 -22.49 8.12 -8.74
CA GLU A 447 -23.06 8.94 -9.83
C GLU A 447 -22.00 9.55 -10.76
N PHE A 448 -20.71 9.60 -10.34
CA PHE A 448 -19.61 10.04 -11.20
C PHE A 448 -19.50 9.17 -12.47
N ILE A 449 -19.90 7.89 -12.39
CA ILE A 449 -19.87 6.95 -13.54
C ILE A 449 -20.85 7.42 -14.62
N ASP A 450 -22.08 7.76 -14.23
CA ASP A 450 -23.09 8.26 -15.18
C ASP A 450 -22.63 9.57 -15.82
N ARG A 451 -22.06 10.48 -15.03
CA ARG A 451 -21.53 11.74 -15.55
C ARG A 451 -20.34 11.54 -16.50
N ALA A 452 -19.45 10.61 -16.18
CA ALA A 452 -18.33 10.27 -17.05
C ALA A 452 -18.81 9.66 -18.38
N ALA A 453 -19.86 8.83 -18.35
CA ALA A 453 -20.47 8.30 -19.57
C ALA A 453 -21.13 9.41 -20.40
N GLN A 454 -21.81 10.37 -19.77
CA GLN A 454 -22.38 11.53 -20.46
C GLN A 454 -21.28 12.40 -21.09
N GLU A 455 -20.17 12.62 -20.39
CA GLU A 455 -19.00 13.34 -20.94
C GLU A 455 -18.44 12.62 -22.17
N TRP A 456 -18.30 11.28 -22.09
CA TRP A 456 -17.85 10.46 -23.22
C TRP A 456 -18.80 10.55 -24.42
N HIS A 457 -20.13 10.48 -24.20
CA HIS A 457 -21.13 10.64 -25.26
C HIS A 457 -21.07 12.03 -25.90
N THR A 458 -20.88 13.08 -25.10
CA THR A 458 -20.75 14.44 -25.61
C THR A 458 -19.50 14.58 -26.48
N TYR A 459 -18.37 14.04 -26.03
CA TYR A 459 -17.13 14.03 -26.81
C TYR A 459 -17.30 13.35 -28.18
N HIS A 460 -18.05 12.24 -28.25
CA HIS A 460 -18.32 11.53 -29.51
C HIS A 460 -19.32 12.27 -30.43
N ARG A 461 -20.32 12.87 -29.86
CA ARG A 461 -21.32 13.65 -30.62
C ARG A 461 -20.68 14.86 -31.30
N ASP A 462 -19.90 15.62 -30.56
CA ASP A 462 -19.28 16.86 -31.07
C ASP A 462 -18.26 16.56 -32.17
N ARG A 463 -17.59 15.41 -32.13
CA ARG A 463 -16.70 14.98 -33.20
C ARG A 463 -17.39 14.50 -34.46
N ASN A 464 -18.54 13.86 -34.33
CA ASN A 464 -19.36 13.44 -35.50
C ASN A 464 -20.02 14.65 -36.18
N HIS A 465 -20.21 15.77 -35.47
CA HIS A 465 -20.69 17.03 -36.02
C HIS A 465 -19.59 17.95 -36.53
N SER A 466 -18.33 17.71 -36.18
CA SER A 466 -17.18 18.57 -36.55
C SER A 466 -16.43 18.07 -37.78
N SER A 467 -17.12 17.57 -38.81
CA SER A 467 -16.57 17.64 -40.17
C SER A 467 -16.51 19.10 -40.70
N GLY A 468 -16.67 20.11 -39.85
CA GLY A 468 -16.54 21.52 -40.13
C GLY A 468 -16.28 22.33 -38.86
N TRP A 469 -15.08 22.88 -38.73
CA TRP A 469 -14.73 24.01 -37.88
C TRP A 469 -14.99 23.88 -36.36
N PHE A 470 -14.03 23.32 -35.63
CA PHE A 470 -13.72 23.84 -34.29
C PHE A 470 -12.30 23.44 -33.85
N ALA A 471 -11.58 24.39 -33.29
CA ALA A 471 -10.22 24.28 -32.79
C ALA A 471 -10.09 23.27 -31.62
N PRO A 472 -8.91 22.68 -31.41
CA PRO A 472 -8.74 21.60 -30.44
C PRO A 472 -9.03 22.08 -29.02
N ILE A 473 -9.77 21.24 -28.29
CA ILE A 473 -10.21 21.39 -26.89
C ILE A 473 -9.03 21.67 -25.92
N GLU A 474 -7.81 21.42 -26.33
CA GLU A 474 -6.58 21.79 -25.60
C GLU A 474 -6.46 23.30 -25.33
N ALA A 475 -6.93 24.15 -26.26
CA ALA A 475 -6.94 25.60 -26.07
C ALA A 475 -8.00 26.05 -25.03
N LEU A 476 -9.11 25.32 -24.93
CA LEU A 476 -10.16 25.57 -23.93
C LEU A 476 -9.76 25.05 -22.53
N ARG A 477 -9.01 23.96 -22.45
CA ARG A 477 -8.44 23.47 -21.19
C ARG A 477 -7.37 24.40 -20.63
N GLN A 478 -6.53 24.97 -21.47
CA GLN A 478 -5.54 25.99 -21.06
C GLN A 478 -6.21 27.30 -20.62
N LEU A 479 -7.31 27.70 -21.23
CA LEU A 479 -8.13 28.83 -20.80
C LEU A 479 -8.88 28.56 -19.48
N SER A 480 -9.40 27.36 -19.26
CA SER A 480 -10.04 27.01 -17.99
C SER A 480 -9.03 26.92 -16.85
N ALA A 481 -7.83 26.40 -17.09
CA ALA A 481 -6.73 26.38 -16.12
C ALA A 481 -6.21 27.80 -15.82
N ALA A 482 -6.25 28.71 -16.79
CA ALA A 482 -5.90 30.12 -16.58
C ALA A 482 -6.96 30.88 -15.79
N VAL A 483 -8.23 30.63 -16.04
CA VAL A 483 -9.37 31.21 -15.31
C VAL A 483 -9.43 30.68 -13.86
N HIS A 484 -9.10 29.38 -13.64
CA HIS A 484 -9.00 28.84 -12.30
C HIS A 484 -7.87 29.46 -11.46
N ARG A 485 -6.74 29.84 -12.06
CA ARG A 485 -5.66 30.56 -11.34
C ARG A 485 -6.07 31.97 -10.91
N LEU A 486 -7.04 32.59 -11.57
CA LEU A 486 -7.53 33.92 -11.22
C LEU A 486 -8.66 33.94 -10.18
N CYS A 487 -9.31 32.80 -9.92
CA CYS A 487 -10.39 32.69 -8.91
C CYS A 487 -9.92 32.27 -7.51
N TRP A 488 -8.65 31.96 -7.32
CA TRP A 488 -8.08 31.58 -6.02
C TRP A 488 -7.38 32.74 -5.30
N TRP A 489 -7.53 33.96 -5.82
CA TRP A 489 -6.97 35.19 -5.22
C TRP A 489 -8.08 36.22 -4.86
N LYS A 490 -9.19 35.77 -4.34
CA LYS A 490 -10.13 36.65 -3.60
C LYS A 490 -10.74 35.92 -2.42
#